data_d6cd9e4d75384d056a74f3fe723ffe73
#
_entry.id   d6cd9e4d75384d056a74f3fe723ffe73
#
_cell.length_a   1.000
_cell.length_b   1.000
_cell.length_c   1.000
_cell.angle_alpha   90.00
_cell.angle_beta   90.00
_cell.angle_gamma   90.00
#
_symmetry.space_group_name_H-M   'P 1'
#
loop_
_entity.id
_entity.type
_entity.pdbx_description
1 polymer ?
#
loop_
_entity_poly.entity_id
_entity_poly.type
_entity_poly.pdbx_seq_one_letter_code
_entity_poly.pdbx_strand_id
1 'polypeptide(L)'
;MLSSSHSANPLPNNLSVLKSDMSLWTERWFLSSNAKDIGTLYLIFALFSGLIGTAFSVLVRIELSGPGVQYIADNQLYNSIITAHAIVMIFFMVMPALIGGFGNFLLPLLVGGPDMAKEKGPALGLLLKEGIGSSNNNLKDNKYRIYLNNEYKTYLAGLFEGDGHIWVQKLNQKKQQNPRFCINFNMKNEALAKRLLELIGSGYIKYKLQKNVCVLVVSSVKGLKKVVSLLSGQLRTPKIFQFNSLVDWLNKNHRTNIKRSYLKCDPLSEDGWLSGFIDSNGSFFVQDTKVENGALLRMKRKISCRLRIERITLDPITNDSYLKVFKEISNFLNCTLLTKEQKSTGNKYFTLTASNKISLKIIINYIEKYPLFSSKFLDYKDWKKIVLLIFENKHYTDEGIIKTELVKNNMNRKRSYFSWDYLYSLSF
;
A
#
# COMPACT_ATOMS: atom_id res chain seq x y z
N MET A 1 30.99 -45.35 -52.46
CA MET A 1 31.48 -43.95 -52.44
C MET A 1 30.81 -43.23 -51.30
N LEU A 2 31.56 -43.11 -50.22
CA LEU A 2 31.14 -42.44 -48.96
C LEU A 2 31.64 -41.00 -49.01
N SER A 3 30.76 -40.01 -48.92
CA SER A 3 31.15 -38.61 -48.68
C SER A 3 30.65 -38.19 -47.29
N SER A 4 31.59 -38.17 -46.35
CA SER A 4 31.41 -37.62 -45.01
C SER A 4 31.54 -36.09 -45.06
N SER A 5 30.45 -35.38 -44.79
CA SER A 5 30.49 -33.93 -44.54
C SER A 5 30.77 -33.68 -43.06
N HIS A 6 32.00 -33.29 -42.73
CA HIS A 6 32.32 -32.69 -41.43
C HIS A 6 31.71 -31.29 -41.35
N SER A 7 30.74 -31.12 -40.49
CA SER A 7 30.29 -29.77 -40.07
C SER A 7 31.27 -29.23 -39.06
N ALA A 8 32.05 -28.22 -39.42
CA ALA A 8 32.91 -27.46 -38.56
C ALA A 8 32.01 -26.63 -37.59
N ASN A 9 32.15 -26.88 -36.27
CA ASN A 9 31.59 -26.02 -35.25
C ASN A 9 32.28 -24.62 -35.32
N PRO A 10 31.48 -23.52 -35.37
CA PRO A 10 32.09 -22.20 -35.31
C PRO A 10 32.70 -21.98 -33.94
N LEU A 11 33.92 -21.50 -33.90
CA LEU A 11 34.65 -21.03 -32.70
C LEU A 11 33.81 -19.95 -31.96
N PRO A 12 33.73 -19.98 -30.63
CA PRO A 12 33.00 -18.96 -29.89
C PRO A 12 33.65 -17.58 -30.12
N ASN A 13 32.84 -16.64 -30.61
CA ASN A 13 33.29 -15.26 -30.79
C ASN A 13 33.61 -14.64 -29.43
N ASN A 14 34.87 -14.50 -29.10
CA ASN A 14 35.39 -13.86 -27.87
C ASN A 14 34.80 -12.42 -27.68
N LEU A 15 34.35 -11.77 -28.75
CA LEU A 15 33.73 -10.44 -28.67
C LEU A 15 32.36 -10.45 -28.07
N SER A 16 31.55 -11.51 -28.22
CA SER A 16 30.22 -11.62 -27.66
C SER A 16 30.26 -11.92 -26.15
N VAL A 17 31.22 -12.70 -25.74
CA VAL A 17 31.48 -13.01 -24.31
C VAL A 17 31.97 -11.75 -23.58
N LEU A 18 32.91 -11.01 -24.15
CA LEU A 18 33.40 -9.73 -23.58
C LEU A 18 32.26 -8.65 -23.52
N LYS A 19 31.36 -8.60 -24.50
CA LYS A 19 30.21 -7.71 -24.45
C LYS A 19 29.21 -8.11 -23.35
N SER A 20 28.96 -9.39 -23.10
CA SER A 20 28.11 -9.86 -22.04
C SER A 20 28.70 -9.57 -20.65
N ASP A 21 30.00 -9.76 -20.50
CA ASP A 21 30.67 -9.50 -19.22
C ASP A 21 30.77 -8.00 -18.89
N MET A 22 31.03 -7.14 -19.89
CA MET A 22 30.97 -5.68 -19.73
C MET A 22 29.55 -5.18 -19.41
N SER A 23 28.53 -5.75 -19.99
CA SER A 23 27.13 -5.42 -19.70
C SER A 23 26.75 -5.81 -18.26
N LEU A 24 27.13 -7.00 -17.81
CA LEU A 24 26.92 -7.47 -16.43
C LEU A 24 27.72 -6.64 -15.42
N TRP A 25 28.96 -6.23 -15.77
CA TRP A 25 29.78 -5.38 -14.92
C TRP A 25 29.18 -3.98 -14.74
N THR A 26 28.74 -3.33 -15.84
CA THR A 26 28.10 -2.01 -15.80
C THR A 26 26.75 -2.05 -15.06
N GLU A 27 25.96 -3.09 -15.26
CA GLU A 27 24.70 -3.28 -14.54
C GLU A 27 24.92 -3.44 -13.02
N ARG A 28 25.93 -4.20 -12.61
CA ARG A 28 26.28 -4.40 -11.21
C ARG A 28 26.79 -3.13 -10.53
N TRP A 29 27.64 -2.34 -11.18
CA TRP A 29 28.32 -1.21 -10.55
C TRP A 29 27.58 0.12 -10.69
N PHE A 30 26.84 0.32 -11.77
CA PHE A 30 26.12 1.58 -12.03
C PHE A 30 24.61 1.49 -11.82
N LEU A 31 24.02 0.29 -11.88
CA LEU A 31 22.57 0.07 -11.74
C LEU A 31 22.21 -0.89 -10.59
N SER A 32 23.16 -1.15 -9.68
CA SER A 32 22.94 -2.06 -8.56
C SER A 32 21.89 -1.53 -7.60
N SER A 33 20.94 -2.38 -7.23
CA SER A 33 19.99 -2.15 -6.14
C SER A 33 20.39 -2.83 -4.82
N ASN A 34 21.58 -3.47 -4.78
CA ASN A 34 22.10 -4.14 -3.59
C ASN A 34 22.78 -3.11 -2.67
N ALA A 35 22.30 -2.98 -1.43
CA ALA A 35 22.82 -2.01 -0.47
C ALA A 35 24.32 -2.21 -0.17
N LYS A 36 24.81 -3.44 -0.19
CA LYS A 36 26.25 -3.72 0.04
C LYS A 36 27.11 -3.23 -1.12
N ASP A 37 26.70 -3.43 -2.36
CA ASP A 37 27.42 -2.93 -3.54
C ASP A 37 27.40 -1.39 -3.57
N ILE A 38 26.25 -0.78 -3.27
CA ILE A 38 26.10 0.68 -3.11
C ILE A 38 26.98 1.20 -1.98
N GLY A 39 26.98 0.54 -0.81
CA GLY A 39 27.83 0.91 0.33
C GLY A 39 29.33 0.85 -0.02
N THR A 40 29.75 -0.15 -0.77
CA THR A 40 31.15 -0.27 -1.25
C THR A 40 31.53 0.88 -2.18
N LEU A 41 30.65 1.27 -3.10
CA LEU A 41 30.88 2.41 -3.99
C LEU A 41 31.00 3.73 -3.20
N TYR A 42 30.17 3.94 -2.20
CA TYR A 42 30.26 5.12 -1.33
C TYR A 42 31.58 5.14 -0.53
N LEU A 43 32.06 3.99 -0.04
CA LEU A 43 33.36 3.92 0.66
C LEU A 43 34.53 4.22 -0.26
N ILE A 44 34.51 3.70 -1.49
CA ILE A 44 35.53 4.01 -2.50
C ILE A 44 35.53 5.49 -2.86
N PHE A 45 34.33 6.07 -3.11
CA PHE A 45 34.20 7.49 -3.40
C PHE A 45 34.69 8.36 -2.24
N ALA A 46 34.35 8.02 -1.00
CA ALA A 46 34.79 8.73 0.19
C ALA A 46 36.33 8.65 0.37
N LEU A 47 36.94 7.51 0.04
CA LEU A 47 38.43 7.35 0.07
C LEU A 47 39.10 8.32 -0.92
N PHE A 48 38.64 8.37 -2.17
CA PHE A 48 39.17 9.31 -3.16
C PHE A 48 38.97 10.76 -2.77
N SER A 49 37.78 11.10 -2.28
CA SER A 49 37.49 12.46 -1.78
C SER A 49 38.36 12.82 -0.58
N GLY A 50 38.65 11.86 0.29
CA GLY A 50 39.54 12.03 1.42
C GLY A 50 40.97 12.32 1.00
N LEU A 51 41.51 11.63 -0.02
CA LEU A 51 42.85 11.90 -0.60
C LEU A 51 42.90 13.33 -1.15
N ILE A 52 41.91 13.78 -1.90
CA ILE A 52 41.86 15.14 -2.43
C ILE A 52 41.78 16.18 -1.28
N GLY A 53 40.93 15.93 -0.30
CA GLY A 53 40.79 16.80 0.88
C GLY A 53 42.11 16.88 1.68
N THR A 54 42.81 15.75 1.82
CA THR A 54 44.16 15.71 2.47
C THR A 54 45.17 16.52 1.67
N ALA A 55 45.15 16.45 0.34
CA ALA A 55 46.05 17.25 -0.50
C ALA A 55 45.82 18.78 -0.26
N PHE A 56 44.55 19.22 -0.17
CA PHE A 56 44.26 20.62 0.19
C PHE A 56 44.76 20.97 1.60
N SER A 57 44.65 20.06 2.57
CA SER A 57 45.19 20.27 3.92
C SER A 57 46.72 20.43 3.92
N VAL A 58 47.41 19.64 3.11
CA VAL A 58 48.88 19.76 2.95
C VAL A 58 49.24 21.12 2.36
N LEU A 59 48.55 21.57 1.31
CA LEU A 59 48.76 22.90 0.73
C LEU A 59 48.57 24.02 1.77
N VAL A 60 47.54 23.98 2.55
CA VAL A 60 47.27 24.95 3.63
C VAL A 60 48.41 24.94 4.66
N ARG A 61 48.92 23.75 5.03
CA ARG A 61 50.03 23.63 6.01
C ARG A 61 51.35 24.13 5.45
N ILE A 62 51.63 23.89 4.18
CA ILE A 62 52.82 24.39 3.53
C ILE A 62 52.83 25.92 3.48
N GLU A 63 51.69 26.53 3.14
CA GLU A 63 51.54 27.99 3.15
C GLU A 63 51.75 28.62 4.53
N LEU A 64 51.31 27.93 5.57
CA LEU A 64 51.47 28.37 6.98
C LEU A 64 52.80 27.90 7.63
N SER A 65 53.73 27.37 6.87
CA SER A 65 55.01 26.85 7.42
C SER A 65 56.01 27.92 7.84
N GLY A 66 55.83 29.17 7.38
CA GLY A 66 56.70 30.29 7.69
C GLY A 66 55.98 31.62 7.70
N PRO A 67 56.60 32.73 8.16
CA PRO A 67 56.03 34.05 8.14
C PRO A 67 56.04 34.63 6.71
N GLY A 68 54.88 35.20 6.29
CA GLY A 68 54.67 35.77 4.94
C GLY A 68 54.20 34.72 3.92
N VAL A 69 54.12 35.14 2.68
CA VAL A 69 53.70 34.30 1.55
C VAL A 69 54.77 33.27 1.23
N GLN A 70 54.43 31.99 1.24
CA GLN A 70 55.39 30.90 0.92
C GLN A 70 55.21 30.41 -0.53
N TYR A 71 53.98 30.06 -0.96
CA TYR A 71 53.68 29.49 -2.27
C TYR A 71 52.52 30.16 -2.96
N ILE A 72 51.49 30.67 -2.16
CA ILE A 72 50.24 31.18 -2.66
C ILE A 72 50.17 32.70 -2.44
N ALA A 73 50.57 33.49 -3.46
CA ALA A 73 50.59 34.93 -3.36
C ALA A 73 49.18 35.59 -3.34
N ASP A 74 48.17 34.86 -3.82
CA ASP A 74 46.79 35.34 -3.88
C ASP A 74 45.95 34.89 -2.67
N ASN A 75 45.54 35.86 -1.83
CA ASN A 75 44.72 35.64 -0.67
C ASN A 75 43.36 35.02 -1.00
N GLN A 76 42.80 35.32 -2.18
CA GLN A 76 41.52 34.79 -2.62
C GLN A 76 41.65 33.30 -2.99
N LEU A 77 42.72 32.91 -3.64
CA LEU A 77 43.04 31.51 -3.95
C LEU A 77 43.26 30.73 -2.67
N TYR A 78 43.98 31.27 -1.68
CA TYR A 78 44.19 30.60 -0.38
C TYR A 78 42.87 30.34 0.37
N ASN A 79 41.98 31.37 0.43
CA ASN A 79 40.65 31.22 1.04
C ASN A 79 39.78 30.20 0.30
N SER A 80 39.89 30.13 -1.03
CA SER A 80 39.19 29.11 -1.83
C SER A 80 39.68 27.70 -1.54
N ILE A 81 41.00 27.50 -1.32
CA ILE A 81 41.57 26.19 -0.96
C ILE A 81 41.11 25.74 0.44
N ILE A 82 41.08 26.64 1.44
CA ILE A 82 40.53 26.33 2.77
C ILE A 82 39.06 25.92 2.68
N THR A 83 38.26 26.70 1.95
CA THR A 83 36.84 26.40 1.77
C THR A 83 36.62 25.09 1.04
N ALA A 84 37.40 24.82 -0.03
CA ALA A 84 37.35 23.57 -0.76
C ALA A 84 37.74 22.37 0.12
N HIS A 85 38.80 22.50 0.97
CA HIS A 85 39.17 21.50 1.95
C HIS A 85 37.99 21.16 2.88
N ALA A 86 37.35 22.16 3.46
CA ALA A 86 36.24 21.96 4.40
C ALA A 86 35.03 21.27 3.72
N ILE A 87 34.65 21.72 2.52
CA ILE A 87 33.52 21.16 1.77
C ILE A 87 33.81 19.71 1.37
N VAL A 88 34.99 19.43 0.81
CA VAL A 88 35.36 18.08 0.35
C VAL A 88 35.42 17.12 1.52
N MET A 89 36.02 17.49 2.64
CA MET A 89 36.13 16.61 3.81
C MET A 89 34.78 16.33 4.47
N ILE A 90 33.89 17.31 4.58
CA ILE A 90 32.59 17.12 5.24
C ILE A 90 31.57 16.45 4.31
N PHE A 91 31.31 17.05 3.15
CA PHE A 91 30.22 16.63 2.28
C PHE A 91 30.57 15.49 1.32
N PHE A 92 31.83 15.34 0.92
CA PHE A 92 32.22 14.30 -0.04
C PHE A 92 33.01 13.15 0.60
N MET A 93 33.59 13.30 1.78
CA MET A 93 34.29 12.23 2.48
C MET A 93 33.47 11.70 3.67
N VAL A 94 33.20 12.53 4.70
CA VAL A 94 32.60 12.06 5.95
C VAL A 94 31.15 11.63 5.76
N MET A 95 30.30 12.43 5.12
CA MET A 95 28.89 12.10 4.94
C MET A 95 28.69 10.86 4.06
N PRO A 96 29.30 10.72 2.87
CA PRO A 96 29.20 9.51 2.08
C PRO A 96 29.77 8.28 2.78
N ALA A 97 30.88 8.40 3.51
CA ALA A 97 31.46 7.28 4.25
C ALA A 97 30.52 6.79 5.36
N LEU A 98 30.03 7.69 6.21
CA LEU A 98 29.19 7.31 7.36
C LEU A 98 27.79 6.87 6.94
N ILE A 99 27.09 7.67 6.14
CA ILE A 99 25.69 7.41 5.78
C ILE A 99 25.60 6.43 4.61
N GLY A 100 26.29 6.70 3.51
CA GLY A 100 26.26 5.90 2.30
C GLY A 100 27.04 4.59 2.40
N GLY A 101 28.21 4.59 3.07
CA GLY A 101 29.06 3.43 3.27
C GLY A 101 28.62 2.62 4.49
N PHE A 102 29.05 3.04 5.67
CA PHE A 102 28.80 2.29 6.91
C PHE A 102 27.31 2.12 7.20
N GLY A 103 26.47 3.12 6.91
CA GLY A 103 25.02 3.02 7.09
C GLY A 103 24.41 1.85 6.32
N ASN A 104 24.77 1.67 5.05
CA ASN A 104 24.29 0.56 4.22
C ASN A 104 24.81 -0.83 4.67
N PHE A 105 25.95 -0.90 5.34
CA PHE A 105 26.46 -2.16 5.91
C PHE A 105 25.91 -2.45 7.30
N LEU A 106 25.88 -1.46 8.20
CA LEU A 106 25.58 -1.68 9.60
C LEU A 106 24.08 -1.67 9.88
N LEU A 107 23.29 -0.83 9.20
CA LEU A 107 21.87 -0.71 9.48
C LEU A 107 21.11 -2.02 9.24
N PRO A 108 21.29 -2.76 8.14
CA PRO A 108 20.68 -4.07 7.97
C PRO A 108 21.06 -5.08 9.05
N LEU A 109 22.31 -5.07 9.49
CA LEU A 109 22.80 -5.94 10.57
C LEU A 109 22.18 -5.59 11.93
N LEU A 110 22.09 -4.29 12.25
CA LEU A 110 21.52 -3.81 13.51
C LEU A 110 20.00 -4.04 13.60
N VAL A 111 19.32 -4.00 12.46
CA VAL A 111 17.85 -4.20 12.37
C VAL A 111 17.49 -5.68 12.13
N GLY A 112 18.49 -6.54 11.84
CA GLY A 112 18.25 -7.95 11.52
C GLY A 112 17.67 -8.20 10.14
N GLY A 113 17.73 -7.20 9.23
CA GLY A 113 17.24 -7.30 7.86
C GLY A 113 18.26 -7.89 6.88
N PRO A 114 17.83 -8.58 5.81
CA PRO A 114 18.73 -9.17 4.82
C PRO A 114 19.42 -8.12 3.93
N ASP A 115 18.77 -6.98 3.65
CA ASP A 115 19.29 -5.88 2.81
C ASP A 115 18.42 -4.62 2.94
N MET A 116 19.03 -3.41 2.84
CA MET A 116 18.29 -2.13 2.83
C MET A 116 17.41 -1.96 1.59
N ALA A 117 17.79 -2.49 0.45
CA ALA A 117 17.05 -2.32 -0.82
C ALA A 117 15.90 -3.32 -1.01
N LYS A 118 15.88 -4.43 -0.26
CA LYS A 118 14.80 -5.44 -0.32
C LYS A 118 13.64 -5.18 0.64
N GLU A 119 13.83 -4.39 1.66
CA GLU A 119 12.76 -4.02 2.59
C GLU A 119 12.01 -2.77 2.10
N LYS A 120 11.11 -2.96 1.17
CA LYS A 120 10.00 -2.03 0.94
C LYS A 120 8.91 -2.28 1.99
N GLY A 121 9.21 -2.03 3.25
CA GLY A 121 8.25 -2.17 4.34
C GLY A 121 8.84 -1.75 5.69
N PRO A 122 8.05 -1.28 6.65
CA PRO A 122 8.54 -0.64 7.86
C PRO A 122 9.19 -1.65 8.80
N ALA A 123 10.50 -1.56 8.96
CA ALA A 123 11.31 -2.32 9.92
C ALA A 123 10.86 -2.16 11.40
N LEU A 124 10.05 -1.15 11.69
CA LEU A 124 9.55 -0.87 13.04
C LEU A 124 8.43 -1.81 13.52
N GLY A 125 7.75 -2.51 12.60
CA GLY A 125 6.70 -3.48 12.95
C GLY A 125 7.25 -4.85 13.35
N LEU A 126 8.47 -5.19 12.96
CA LEU A 126 9.13 -6.48 13.28
C LEU A 126 9.80 -6.48 14.65
N LEU A 127 10.34 -5.34 15.12
CA LEU A 127 11.02 -5.23 16.41
C LEU A 127 10.11 -5.46 17.64
N LEU A 128 8.81 -5.37 17.48
CA LEU A 128 7.84 -5.65 18.57
C LEU A 128 7.32 -7.10 18.56
N LYS A 129 7.71 -7.93 17.60
CA LYS A 129 7.26 -9.33 17.50
C LYS A 129 8.31 -10.41 17.79
N GLU A 130 9.58 -10.06 17.87
CA GLU A 130 10.68 -11.04 18.03
C GLU A 130 11.21 -11.18 19.47
N GLY A 131 10.46 -10.76 20.46
CA GLY A 131 10.83 -10.94 21.87
C GLY A 131 10.61 -12.32 22.47
N ILE A 132 10.22 -13.37 21.72
CA ILE A 132 10.07 -14.73 22.27
C ILE A 132 10.39 -15.80 21.20
N GLY A 133 11.53 -16.48 21.38
CA GLY A 133 11.70 -17.90 21.03
C GLY A 133 12.23 -18.28 19.66
N SER A 134 13.54 -18.49 19.61
CA SER A 134 14.29 -19.21 18.54
C SER A 134 13.94 -20.71 18.55
N SER A 135 13.62 -21.24 17.40
CA SER A 135 14.05 -22.47 16.68
C SER A 135 12.91 -23.18 15.94
N ASN A 136 13.20 -23.56 14.71
CA ASN A 136 12.39 -24.34 13.73
C ASN A 136 11.72 -23.50 12.61
N ASN A 137 12.54 -22.94 11.68
CA ASN A 137 12.08 -21.93 10.72
C ASN A 137 11.68 -22.38 9.31
N ASN A 138 11.80 -23.66 8.92
CA ASN A 138 11.54 -24.03 7.51
C ASN A 138 10.11 -24.48 7.18
N LEU A 139 9.26 -24.77 8.18
CA LEU A 139 7.86 -25.14 7.96
C LEU A 139 6.87 -23.99 8.26
N LYS A 140 7.26 -23.01 9.09
CA LYS A 140 6.42 -21.86 9.45
C LYS A 140 6.38 -20.78 8.37
N ASP A 141 7.48 -20.52 7.66
CA ASP A 141 7.54 -19.48 6.61
C ASP A 141 6.59 -19.75 5.43
N ASN A 142 6.43 -21.01 5.05
CA ASN A 142 5.50 -21.37 3.98
C ASN A 142 4.02 -21.23 4.43
N LYS A 143 3.72 -21.48 5.69
CA LYS A 143 2.38 -21.35 6.27
C LYS A 143 2.02 -19.87 6.47
N TYR A 144 2.94 -19.03 6.93
CA TYR A 144 2.74 -17.56 7.05
C TYR A 144 2.62 -16.87 5.69
N ARG A 145 3.41 -17.26 4.69
CA ARG A 145 3.29 -16.76 3.31
C ARG A 145 1.95 -17.13 2.67
N ILE A 146 1.42 -18.31 2.95
CA ILE A 146 0.11 -18.75 2.49
C ILE A 146 -1.01 -17.98 3.22
N TYR A 147 -0.87 -17.70 4.52
CA TYR A 147 -1.82 -16.89 5.28
C TYR A 147 -1.88 -15.44 4.79
N LEU A 148 -0.74 -14.77 4.65
CA LEU A 148 -0.66 -13.40 4.11
C LEU A 148 -1.24 -13.31 2.69
N ASN A 149 -0.94 -14.26 1.82
CA ASN A 149 -1.52 -14.30 0.47
C ASN A 149 -3.05 -14.48 0.46
N ASN A 150 -3.61 -15.12 1.47
CA ASN A 150 -5.07 -15.33 1.53
C ASN A 150 -5.81 -14.09 2.07
N GLU A 151 -5.22 -13.35 3.00
CA GLU A 151 -5.80 -12.15 3.60
C GLU A 151 -6.00 -11.04 2.56
N TYR A 152 -5.03 -10.82 1.69
CA TYR A 152 -5.15 -9.81 0.63
C TYR A 152 -6.12 -10.18 -0.48
N LYS A 153 -6.29 -11.47 -0.77
CA LYS A 153 -7.32 -11.94 -1.71
C LYS A 153 -8.72 -11.62 -1.19
N THR A 154 -8.95 -11.86 0.10
CA THR A 154 -10.23 -11.55 0.74
C THR A 154 -10.49 -10.04 0.80
N TYR A 155 -9.45 -9.23 1.11
CA TYR A 155 -9.54 -7.76 1.03
C TYR A 155 -9.92 -7.30 -0.39
N LEU A 156 -9.23 -7.81 -1.43
CA LEU A 156 -9.53 -7.45 -2.82
C LEU A 156 -10.97 -7.85 -3.20
N ALA A 157 -11.45 -8.99 -2.72
CA ALA A 157 -12.83 -9.43 -2.92
C ALA A 157 -13.82 -8.44 -2.30
N GLY A 158 -13.63 -8.04 -1.04
CA GLY A 158 -14.47 -7.04 -0.37
C GLY A 158 -14.48 -5.69 -1.09
N LEU A 159 -13.31 -5.21 -1.52
CA LEU A 159 -13.16 -3.97 -2.27
C LEU A 159 -13.86 -4.05 -3.65
N PHE A 160 -13.70 -5.16 -4.38
CA PHE A 160 -14.39 -5.40 -5.65
C PHE A 160 -15.92 -5.47 -5.45
N GLU A 161 -16.38 -6.19 -4.45
CA GLU A 161 -17.80 -6.32 -4.16
C GLU A 161 -18.43 -5.00 -3.69
N GLY A 162 -17.64 -4.07 -3.16
CA GLY A 162 -18.06 -2.70 -2.92
C GLY A 162 -18.13 -1.87 -4.21
N ASP A 163 -17.01 -1.47 -4.77
CA ASP A 163 -16.90 -0.46 -5.83
C ASP A 163 -16.53 -1.03 -7.21
N GLY A 164 -16.33 -2.36 -7.32
CA GLY A 164 -16.00 -3.01 -8.59
C GLY A 164 -17.21 -3.47 -9.38
N HIS A 165 -16.96 -3.78 -10.65
CA HIS A 165 -17.91 -4.46 -11.53
C HIS A 165 -17.15 -5.22 -12.62
N ILE A 166 -17.77 -6.26 -13.16
CA ILE A 166 -17.29 -6.99 -14.33
C ILE A 166 -18.28 -6.80 -15.45
N TRP A 167 -17.79 -6.26 -16.57
CA TRP A 167 -18.56 -6.17 -17.78
C TRP A 167 -18.17 -7.32 -18.72
N VAL A 168 -19.16 -8.10 -19.14
CA VAL A 168 -19.03 -9.17 -20.15
C VAL A 168 -19.99 -8.85 -21.28
N GLN A 169 -19.51 -8.90 -22.51
CA GLN A 169 -20.32 -8.61 -23.69
C GLN A 169 -21.44 -9.65 -23.86
N LYS A 170 -22.67 -9.20 -24.18
CA LYS A 170 -23.77 -10.07 -24.54
C LYS A 170 -23.52 -10.69 -25.93
N LEU A 171 -23.98 -11.93 -26.13
CA LEU A 171 -23.67 -12.79 -27.30
C LEU A 171 -24.05 -12.24 -28.68
N ASN A 172 -24.88 -11.19 -28.77
CA ASN A 172 -25.48 -10.73 -30.05
C ASN A 172 -24.80 -9.50 -30.67
N GLN A 173 -23.59 -9.13 -30.30
CA GLN A 173 -22.89 -7.95 -30.86
C GLN A 173 -21.85 -8.34 -31.89
N LYS A 174 -21.85 -7.65 -33.06
CA LYS A 174 -21.01 -7.94 -34.26
C LYS A 174 -19.48 -7.87 -34.00
N LYS A 175 -18.99 -7.17 -32.99
CA LYS A 175 -17.56 -7.11 -32.60
C LYS A 175 -17.35 -7.73 -31.22
N GLN A 176 -16.60 -8.81 -31.16
CA GLN A 176 -16.26 -9.47 -29.90
C GLN A 176 -15.24 -8.64 -29.16
N GLN A 177 -15.59 -8.17 -27.96
CA GLN A 177 -14.72 -7.42 -27.04
C GLN A 177 -14.40 -8.26 -25.81
N ASN A 178 -13.15 -8.15 -25.34
CA ASN A 178 -12.77 -8.80 -24.09
C ASN A 178 -13.57 -8.25 -22.92
N PRO A 179 -13.90 -9.08 -21.93
CA PRO A 179 -14.45 -8.62 -20.66
C PRO A 179 -13.55 -7.60 -19.98
N ARG A 180 -14.15 -6.79 -19.13
CA ARG A 180 -13.44 -5.78 -18.35
C ARG A 180 -13.75 -5.96 -16.87
N PHE A 181 -12.72 -6.23 -16.09
CA PHE A 181 -12.79 -6.11 -14.64
C PHE A 181 -12.44 -4.67 -14.28
N CYS A 182 -13.30 -4.02 -13.52
CA CYS A 182 -13.15 -2.61 -13.15
C CYS A 182 -13.37 -2.41 -11.66
N ILE A 183 -12.53 -1.56 -11.04
CA ILE A 183 -12.77 -1.02 -9.68
C ILE A 183 -12.69 0.50 -9.76
N ASN A 184 -13.72 1.18 -9.25
CA ASN A 184 -13.79 2.64 -9.22
C ASN A 184 -13.19 3.17 -7.91
N PHE A 185 -12.37 4.21 -8.02
CA PHE A 185 -11.77 4.89 -6.88
C PHE A 185 -12.01 6.39 -6.99
N ASN A 186 -12.20 7.04 -5.86
CA ASN A 186 -12.03 8.49 -5.82
C ASN A 186 -10.55 8.85 -6.10
N MET A 187 -10.28 9.98 -6.77
CA MET A 187 -8.92 10.40 -7.14
C MET A 187 -7.95 10.42 -5.96
N LYS A 188 -8.40 10.76 -4.76
CA LYS A 188 -7.57 10.70 -3.54
C LYS A 188 -7.02 9.30 -3.23
N ASN A 189 -7.60 8.23 -3.78
CA ASN A 189 -7.18 6.83 -3.61
C ASN A 189 -6.40 6.31 -4.83
N GLU A 190 -5.88 7.19 -5.68
CA GLU A 190 -5.09 6.82 -6.87
C GLU A 190 -3.88 5.94 -6.50
N ALA A 191 -3.23 6.23 -5.37
CA ALA A 191 -2.10 5.43 -4.89
C ALA A 191 -2.48 3.96 -4.66
N LEU A 192 -3.65 3.69 -4.06
CA LEU A 192 -4.17 2.33 -3.91
C LEU A 192 -4.46 1.68 -5.26
N ALA A 193 -5.07 2.41 -6.22
CA ALA A 193 -5.33 1.89 -7.55
C ALA A 193 -4.04 1.51 -8.29
N LYS A 194 -2.99 2.34 -8.20
CA LYS A 194 -1.65 2.05 -8.75
C LYS A 194 -1.04 0.81 -8.10
N ARG A 195 -1.11 0.71 -6.77
CA ARG A 195 -0.59 -0.44 -6.04
C ARG A 195 -1.29 -1.74 -6.44
N LEU A 196 -2.61 -1.74 -6.57
CA LEU A 196 -3.36 -2.90 -7.03
C LEU A 196 -3.03 -3.28 -8.49
N LEU A 197 -2.81 -2.29 -9.36
CA LEU A 197 -2.37 -2.51 -10.74
C LEU A 197 -1.00 -3.23 -10.78
N GLU A 198 -0.04 -2.79 -9.96
CA GLU A 198 1.26 -3.45 -9.82
C GLU A 198 1.12 -4.90 -9.36
N LEU A 199 0.29 -5.15 -8.34
CA LEU A 199 0.08 -6.48 -7.76
C LEU A 199 -0.65 -7.44 -8.70
N ILE A 200 -1.61 -6.95 -9.49
CA ILE A 200 -2.29 -7.72 -10.54
C ILE A 200 -1.32 -7.98 -11.72
N GLY A 201 -0.40 -7.02 -11.97
CA GLY A 201 0.60 -7.12 -13.03
C GLY A 201 0.03 -6.98 -14.45
N SER A 202 -1.19 -6.47 -14.59
CA SER A 202 -1.84 -6.28 -15.90
C SER A 202 -3.05 -5.35 -15.79
N GLY A 203 -3.23 -4.47 -16.75
CA GLY A 203 -4.32 -3.51 -16.81
C GLY A 203 -3.82 -2.08 -16.99
N TYR A 204 -4.70 -1.12 -16.73
CA TYR A 204 -4.40 0.31 -16.77
C TYR A 204 -5.37 1.09 -15.89
N ILE A 205 -5.01 2.34 -15.57
CA ILE A 205 -5.88 3.26 -14.84
C ILE A 205 -6.48 4.25 -15.84
N LYS A 206 -7.82 4.33 -15.85
CA LYS A 206 -8.56 5.32 -16.64
C LYS A 206 -9.02 6.45 -15.72
N TYR A 207 -8.66 7.68 -16.08
CA TYR A 207 -9.04 8.87 -15.31
C TYR A 207 -10.33 9.49 -15.86
N LYS A 208 -11.24 9.88 -14.95
CA LYS A 208 -12.47 10.64 -15.22
C LYS A 208 -12.44 11.92 -14.39
N LEU A 209 -11.64 12.89 -14.82
CA LEU A 209 -11.34 14.10 -14.05
C LEU A 209 -12.59 14.88 -13.66
N GLN A 210 -13.56 15.05 -14.57
CA GLN A 210 -14.83 15.73 -14.29
C GLN A 210 -15.63 15.13 -13.12
N LYS A 211 -15.46 13.81 -12.86
CA LYS A 211 -16.15 13.09 -11.77
C LYS A 211 -15.27 12.85 -10.55
N ASN A 212 -14.02 13.32 -10.58
CA ASN A 212 -13.01 13.08 -9.55
C ASN A 212 -12.82 11.57 -9.23
N VAL A 213 -12.78 10.74 -10.30
CA VAL A 213 -12.70 9.26 -10.22
C VAL A 213 -11.56 8.75 -11.08
N CYS A 214 -10.82 7.78 -10.56
CA CYS A 214 -9.95 6.90 -11.33
C CYS A 214 -10.48 5.47 -11.29
N VAL A 215 -10.34 4.76 -12.41
CA VAL A 215 -10.87 3.41 -12.58
C VAL A 215 -9.72 2.48 -12.94
N LEU A 216 -9.47 1.48 -12.11
CA LEU A 216 -8.58 0.36 -12.44
C LEU A 216 -9.31 -0.55 -13.42
N VAL A 217 -8.73 -0.79 -14.60
CA VAL A 217 -9.33 -1.62 -15.67
C VAL A 217 -8.37 -2.74 -16.04
N VAL A 218 -8.84 -3.98 -15.97
CA VAL A 218 -8.13 -5.16 -16.45
C VAL A 218 -8.95 -5.80 -17.58
N SER A 219 -8.38 -5.88 -18.78
CA SER A 219 -9.06 -6.42 -19.99
C SER A 219 -8.22 -7.44 -20.76
N SER A 220 -6.93 -7.59 -20.41
CA SER A 220 -6.08 -8.62 -21.01
C SER A 220 -6.44 -10.01 -20.46
N VAL A 221 -6.39 -11.03 -21.29
CA VAL A 221 -6.71 -12.41 -20.91
C VAL A 221 -5.82 -12.89 -19.76
N LYS A 222 -4.52 -12.56 -19.79
CA LYS A 222 -3.57 -12.89 -18.72
C LYS A 222 -4.00 -12.23 -17.39
N GLY A 223 -4.36 -10.94 -17.43
CA GLY A 223 -4.83 -10.21 -16.26
C GLY A 223 -6.17 -10.74 -15.75
N LEU A 224 -7.12 -11.05 -16.62
CA LEU A 224 -8.41 -11.62 -16.23
C LEU A 224 -8.25 -13.00 -15.58
N LYS A 225 -7.36 -13.87 -16.08
CA LYS A 225 -7.02 -15.15 -15.44
C LYS A 225 -6.42 -14.92 -14.04
N LYS A 226 -5.55 -13.93 -13.86
CA LYS A 226 -4.99 -13.57 -12.56
C LYS A 226 -6.08 -13.07 -11.60
N VAL A 227 -6.97 -12.17 -12.06
CA VAL A 227 -8.11 -11.68 -11.26
C VAL A 227 -9.01 -12.85 -10.83
N VAL A 228 -9.32 -13.78 -11.74
CA VAL A 228 -10.12 -14.96 -11.40
C VAL A 228 -9.42 -15.82 -10.34
N SER A 229 -8.11 -16.03 -10.44
CA SER A 229 -7.36 -16.79 -9.42
C SER A 229 -7.32 -16.10 -8.05
N LEU A 230 -7.40 -14.75 -8.01
CA LEU A 230 -7.41 -13.98 -6.76
C LEU A 230 -8.79 -13.97 -6.09
N LEU A 231 -9.87 -13.92 -6.87
CA LEU A 231 -11.23 -13.75 -6.35
C LEU A 231 -12.00 -15.06 -6.16
N SER A 232 -11.52 -16.16 -6.76
CA SER A 232 -12.20 -17.47 -6.69
C SER A 232 -12.36 -17.92 -5.23
N GLY A 233 -13.59 -18.23 -4.83
CA GLY A 233 -13.92 -18.67 -3.47
C GLY A 233 -13.90 -17.58 -2.40
N GLN A 234 -13.72 -16.29 -2.77
CA GLN A 234 -13.61 -15.20 -1.79
C GLN A 234 -14.84 -14.27 -1.76
N LEU A 235 -15.78 -14.43 -2.69
CA LEU A 235 -16.93 -13.55 -2.86
C LEU A 235 -18.09 -13.90 -1.92
N ARG A 236 -18.78 -12.88 -1.38
CA ARG A 236 -19.90 -13.03 -0.43
C ARG A 236 -21.22 -12.39 -0.91
N THR A 237 -21.18 -11.63 -2.03
CA THR A 237 -22.34 -10.84 -2.49
C THR A 237 -22.86 -11.34 -3.85
N PRO A 238 -24.02 -10.84 -4.31
CA PRO A 238 -24.57 -11.16 -5.64
C PRO A 238 -23.63 -10.87 -6.81
N LYS A 239 -22.55 -10.11 -6.64
CA LYS A 239 -21.53 -9.90 -7.69
C LYS A 239 -20.84 -11.19 -8.14
N ILE A 240 -21.02 -12.29 -7.41
CA ILE A 240 -20.58 -13.62 -7.84
C ILE A 240 -21.14 -14.03 -9.22
N PHE A 241 -22.32 -13.56 -9.60
CA PHE A 241 -22.92 -13.84 -10.92
C PHE A 241 -22.11 -13.16 -12.04
N GLN A 242 -21.67 -11.89 -11.80
CA GLN A 242 -20.79 -11.21 -12.74
C GLN A 242 -19.43 -11.92 -12.86
N PHE A 243 -18.90 -12.39 -11.74
CA PHE A 243 -17.66 -13.16 -11.68
C PHE A 243 -17.78 -14.49 -12.44
N ASN A 244 -18.84 -15.26 -12.21
CA ASN A 244 -19.07 -16.53 -12.89
C ASN A 244 -19.30 -16.33 -14.39
N SER A 245 -19.93 -15.23 -14.81
CA SER A 245 -20.04 -14.87 -16.23
C SER A 245 -18.66 -14.64 -16.89
N LEU A 246 -17.70 -14.07 -16.15
CA LEU A 246 -16.31 -13.96 -16.62
C LEU A 246 -15.64 -15.33 -16.72
N VAL A 247 -15.84 -16.21 -15.74
CA VAL A 247 -15.31 -17.59 -15.75
C VAL A 247 -15.84 -18.34 -16.97
N ASP A 248 -17.16 -18.27 -17.24
CA ASP A 248 -17.78 -18.92 -18.40
C ASP A 248 -17.21 -18.39 -19.71
N TRP A 249 -17.00 -17.05 -19.81
CA TRP A 249 -16.37 -16.45 -20.98
C TRP A 249 -14.94 -16.96 -21.21
N LEU A 250 -14.13 -17.07 -20.14
CA LEU A 250 -12.76 -17.61 -20.22
C LEU A 250 -12.77 -19.08 -20.66
N ASN A 251 -13.65 -19.89 -20.08
CA ASN A 251 -13.77 -21.30 -20.44
C ASN A 251 -14.15 -21.47 -21.90
N LYS A 252 -15.13 -20.69 -22.38
CA LYS A 252 -15.61 -20.76 -23.78
C LYS A 252 -14.57 -20.30 -24.79
N ASN A 253 -13.91 -19.16 -24.56
CA ASN A 253 -13.07 -18.52 -25.57
C ASN A 253 -11.58 -18.87 -25.45
N HIS A 254 -11.11 -19.34 -24.28
CA HIS A 254 -9.70 -19.63 -24.02
C HIS A 254 -9.45 -21.06 -23.55
N ARG A 255 -10.46 -21.95 -23.72
CA ARG A 255 -10.39 -23.39 -23.38
C ARG A 255 -9.81 -23.63 -21.96
N THR A 256 -10.16 -22.76 -21.01
CA THR A 256 -9.80 -22.96 -19.62
C THR A 256 -10.83 -23.86 -18.95
N ASN A 257 -10.43 -24.65 -17.94
CA ASN A 257 -11.34 -25.50 -17.18
C ASN A 257 -11.44 -24.96 -15.73
N ILE A 258 -11.92 -23.72 -15.59
CA ILE A 258 -12.06 -23.06 -14.29
C ILE A 258 -13.47 -23.38 -13.77
N LYS A 259 -13.55 -23.90 -12.54
CA LYS A 259 -14.85 -24.14 -11.89
C LYS A 259 -15.50 -22.81 -11.51
N ARG A 260 -16.84 -22.73 -11.65
CA ARG A 260 -17.62 -21.60 -11.11
C ARG A 260 -17.45 -21.52 -9.59
N SER A 261 -17.41 -20.32 -9.07
CA SER A 261 -17.27 -20.05 -7.65
C SER A 261 -18.62 -20.01 -6.95
N TYR A 262 -18.63 -20.42 -5.69
CA TYR A 262 -19.78 -20.30 -4.77
C TYR A 262 -19.53 -19.16 -3.77
N LEU A 263 -20.61 -18.70 -3.14
CA LEU A 263 -20.50 -17.68 -2.09
C LEU A 263 -19.73 -18.25 -0.89
N LYS A 264 -18.78 -17.47 -0.40
CA LYS A 264 -18.04 -17.78 0.81
C LYS A 264 -18.95 -17.63 2.02
N CYS A 265 -18.95 -18.65 2.89
CA CYS A 265 -19.80 -18.70 4.10
C CYS A 265 -18.98 -18.68 5.40
N ASP A 266 -17.64 -18.56 5.33
CA ASP A 266 -16.78 -18.51 6.51
C ASP A 266 -17.09 -17.28 7.36
N PRO A 267 -16.86 -17.32 8.69
CA PRO A 267 -17.07 -16.18 9.57
C PRO A 267 -16.29 -14.92 9.13
N LEU A 268 -16.90 -13.74 9.20
CA LEU A 268 -16.25 -12.46 8.86
C LEU A 268 -15.03 -12.15 9.72
N SER A 269 -14.94 -12.73 10.91
CA SER A 269 -13.81 -12.57 11.85
C SER A 269 -12.51 -13.24 11.40
N GLU A 270 -12.58 -14.14 10.39
CA GLU A 270 -11.46 -15.00 9.99
C GLU A 270 -10.71 -14.48 8.76
N ASP A 271 -11.23 -13.46 8.09
CA ASP A 271 -10.63 -12.92 6.89
C ASP A 271 -10.73 -11.38 6.76
N GLY A 272 -9.98 -10.81 5.80
CA GLY A 272 -9.92 -9.36 5.55
C GLY A 272 -11.03 -8.82 4.64
N TRP A 273 -12.07 -9.62 4.32
CA TRP A 273 -13.10 -9.20 3.37
C TRP A 273 -13.83 -7.93 3.80
N LEU A 274 -14.22 -7.84 5.09
CA LEU A 274 -14.94 -6.68 5.60
C LEU A 274 -14.09 -5.41 5.56
N SER A 275 -12.77 -5.48 5.68
CA SER A 275 -11.88 -4.31 5.51
C SER A 275 -11.96 -3.76 4.08
N GLY A 276 -11.88 -4.61 3.06
CA GLY A 276 -12.07 -4.19 1.68
C GLY A 276 -13.46 -3.59 1.42
N PHE A 277 -14.48 -4.18 2.03
CA PHE A 277 -15.86 -3.69 1.92
C PHE A 277 -16.07 -2.36 2.67
N ILE A 278 -15.41 -2.13 3.81
CA ILE A 278 -15.39 -0.83 4.52
C ILE A 278 -14.64 0.21 3.68
N ASP A 279 -13.54 -0.14 3.05
CA ASP A 279 -12.78 0.78 2.20
C ASP A 279 -13.60 1.29 1.00
N SER A 280 -14.54 0.50 0.51
CA SER A 280 -15.50 0.93 -0.51
C SER A 280 -16.71 1.68 0.10
N ASN A 281 -17.47 1.03 0.96
CA ASN A 281 -18.81 1.46 1.39
C ASN A 281 -18.89 2.05 2.81
N GLY A 282 -17.77 1.99 3.60
CA GLY A 282 -17.72 2.47 4.97
C GLY A 282 -17.37 3.95 5.09
N SER A 283 -17.72 4.55 6.22
CA SER A 283 -17.31 5.90 6.61
C SER A 283 -17.21 6.02 8.13
N PHE A 284 -16.13 6.67 8.59
CA PHE A 284 -15.89 6.94 10.00
C PHE A 284 -16.36 8.35 10.34
N PHE A 285 -17.11 8.48 11.43
CA PHE A 285 -17.64 9.77 11.88
C PHE A 285 -17.29 10.00 13.34
N VAL A 286 -16.88 11.22 13.64
CA VAL A 286 -16.82 11.79 14.97
C VAL A 286 -17.87 12.89 15.04
N GLN A 287 -18.85 12.72 15.91
CA GLN A 287 -19.92 13.68 16.14
C GLN A 287 -19.66 14.40 17.46
N ASP A 288 -19.70 15.70 17.42
CA ASP A 288 -19.60 16.59 18.55
C ASP A 288 -20.74 17.60 18.41
N THR A 289 -21.74 17.49 19.27
CA THR A 289 -22.94 18.33 19.27
C THR A 289 -23.06 19.03 20.63
N LYS A 290 -23.22 20.35 20.57
CA LYS A 290 -23.62 21.17 21.72
C LYS A 290 -25.15 21.24 21.70
N VAL A 291 -25.81 20.77 22.75
CA VAL A 291 -27.28 20.82 22.87
C VAL A 291 -27.61 21.97 23.84
N GLU A 292 -28.27 22.97 23.33
CA GLU A 292 -28.89 24.04 24.17
C GLU A 292 -30.17 23.49 24.75
N ASN A 293 -30.21 23.23 26.04
CA ASN A 293 -31.45 22.94 26.73
C ASN A 293 -32.07 24.26 27.21
N GLY A 294 -33.20 24.62 26.63
CA GLY A 294 -33.86 25.91 26.70
C GLY A 294 -34.45 26.39 28.04
N ALA A 295 -34.01 25.92 29.20
CA ALA A 295 -34.49 26.44 30.49
C ALA A 295 -33.42 26.55 31.61
N LEU A 296 -32.29 25.94 31.47
CA LEU A 296 -31.19 26.07 32.40
C LEU A 296 -29.89 26.03 31.61
N LEU A 297 -29.13 27.10 31.61
CA LEU A 297 -27.85 27.40 30.89
C LEU A 297 -26.71 26.35 30.98
N ARG A 298 -27.01 25.06 31.04
CA ARG A 298 -26.01 23.96 30.94
C ARG A 298 -26.03 23.39 29.54
N MET A 299 -25.12 23.87 28.69
CA MET A 299 -24.82 23.26 27.43
C MET A 299 -24.34 21.81 27.64
N LYS A 300 -25.17 20.83 27.30
CA LYS A 300 -24.78 19.43 27.34
C LYS A 300 -24.08 19.06 26.04
N ARG A 301 -22.75 18.87 26.10
CA ARG A 301 -21.94 18.41 24.96
C ARG A 301 -22.08 16.91 24.82
N LYS A 302 -22.30 16.41 23.59
CA LYS A 302 -22.37 14.99 23.28
C LYS A 302 -21.32 14.66 22.22
N ILE A 303 -20.27 13.92 22.62
CA ILE A 303 -19.25 13.38 21.74
C ILE A 303 -19.54 11.90 21.50
N SER A 304 -19.58 11.46 20.22
CA SER A 304 -19.82 10.07 19.86
C SER A 304 -19.06 9.72 18.56
N CYS A 305 -18.62 8.48 18.48
CA CYS A 305 -17.96 7.90 17.31
C CYS A 305 -18.85 6.84 16.68
N ARG A 306 -18.82 6.75 15.34
CA ARG A 306 -19.56 5.72 14.62
C ARG A 306 -18.86 5.31 13.33
N LEU A 307 -18.98 4.03 12.98
CA LEU A 307 -18.76 3.51 11.63
C LEU A 307 -20.13 3.34 10.97
N ARG A 308 -20.31 3.89 9.77
CA ARG A 308 -21.50 3.69 8.93
C ARG A 308 -21.09 2.97 7.66
N ILE A 309 -21.82 1.90 7.31
CA ILE A 309 -21.69 1.17 6.05
C ILE A 309 -23.02 1.31 5.33
N GLU A 310 -23.00 1.74 4.07
CA GLU A 310 -24.21 2.02 3.30
C GLU A 310 -24.08 1.50 1.87
N ARG A 311 -25.12 0.82 1.38
CA ARG A 311 -25.20 0.31 0.02
C ARG A 311 -26.63 0.20 -0.46
N ILE A 312 -26.82 0.29 -1.79
CA ILE A 312 -28.09 0.00 -2.46
C ILE A 312 -28.56 -1.41 -2.12
N THR A 313 -29.87 -1.61 -1.94
CA THR A 313 -30.44 -2.89 -1.48
C THR A 313 -30.34 -4.01 -2.50
N LEU A 314 -30.38 -3.68 -3.79
CA LEU A 314 -30.33 -4.64 -4.90
C LEU A 314 -29.11 -4.38 -5.78
N ASP A 315 -28.52 -5.44 -6.34
CA ASP A 315 -27.46 -5.30 -7.34
C ASP A 315 -28.07 -4.74 -8.65
N PRO A 316 -27.51 -3.67 -9.23
CA PRO A 316 -28.08 -3.04 -10.44
C PRO A 316 -28.10 -3.91 -11.69
N ILE A 317 -27.31 -4.99 -11.71
CA ILE A 317 -27.16 -5.86 -12.88
C ILE A 317 -28.00 -7.13 -12.73
N THR A 318 -27.93 -7.76 -11.55
CA THR A 318 -28.58 -9.05 -11.30
C THR A 318 -29.94 -8.90 -10.60
N ASN A 319 -30.21 -7.73 -10.03
CA ASN A 319 -31.39 -7.44 -9.20
C ASN A 319 -31.51 -8.28 -7.92
N ASP A 320 -30.43 -8.96 -7.52
CA ASP A 320 -30.37 -9.74 -6.28
C ASP A 320 -30.08 -8.86 -5.07
N SER A 321 -30.61 -9.29 -3.92
CA SER A 321 -30.54 -8.51 -2.68
C SER A 321 -29.20 -8.72 -1.94
N TYR A 322 -28.64 -7.61 -1.43
CA TYR A 322 -27.51 -7.63 -0.49
C TYR A 322 -27.92 -7.97 0.96
N LEU A 323 -29.19 -8.28 1.23
CA LEU A 323 -29.73 -8.47 2.58
C LEU A 323 -28.94 -9.52 3.40
N LYS A 324 -28.58 -10.65 2.77
CA LYS A 324 -27.87 -11.75 3.47
C LYS A 324 -26.55 -11.25 4.06
N VAL A 325 -25.70 -10.66 3.25
CA VAL A 325 -24.38 -10.16 3.70
C VAL A 325 -24.50 -9.01 4.70
N PHE A 326 -25.51 -8.14 4.54
CA PHE A 326 -25.74 -7.05 5.50
C PHE A 326 -26.25 -7.55 6.86
N LYS A 327 -27.02 -8.64 6.90
CA LYS A 327 -27.39 -9.32 8.15
C LYS A 327 -26.16 -9.95 8.82
N GLU A 328 -25.28 -10.59 8.06
CA GLU A 328 -24.01 -11.14 8.58
C GLU A 328 -23.12 -10.04 9.19
N ILE A 329 -22.95 -8.90 8.50
CA ILE A 329 -22.18 -7.76 9.01
C ILE A 329 -22.86 -7.15 10.25
N SER A 330 -24.21 -7.03 10.26
CA SER A 330 -24.99 -6.51 11.39
C SER A 330 -24.75 -7.36 12.65
N ASN A 331 -24.84 -8.68 12.51
CA ASN A 331 -24.60 -9.62 13.60
C ASN A 331 -23.15 -9.57 14.09
N PHE A 332 -22.18 -9.56 13.17
CA PHE A 332 -20.75 -9.51 13.51
C PHE A 332 -20.39 -8.20 14.25
N LEU A 333 -20.87 -7.06 13.77
CA LEU A 333 -20.59 -5.75 14.38
C LEU A 333 -21.51 -5.42 15.56
N ASN A 334 -22.46 -6.28 15.90
CA ASN A 334 -23.46 -6.04 16.95
C ASN A 334 -24.15 -4.69 16.78
N CYS A 335 -24.70 -4.42 15.58
CA CYS A 335 -25.37 -3.18 15.24
C CYS A 335 -26.66 -3.43 14.45
N THR A 336 -27.56 -2.44 14.41
CA THR A 336 -28.86 -2.56 13.76
C THR A 336 -28.78 -2.29 12.27
N LEU A 337 -29.40 -3.16 11.46
CA LEU A 337 -29.62 -2.95 10.04
C LEU A 337 -30.87 -2.12 9.80
N LEU A 338 -30.72 -1.01 9.10
CA LEU A 338 -31.82 -0.13 8.70
C LEU A 338 -31.92 -0.07 7.18
N THR A 339 -33.16 0.04 6.69
CA THR A 339 -33.41 0.37 5.27
C THR A 339 -33.82 1.83 5.17
N LYS A 340 -33.15 2.59 4.32
CA LYS A 340 -33.43 3.99 4.04
C LYS A 340 -33.78 4.19 2.58
N GLU A 341 -34.76 5.03 2.30
CA GLU A 341 -35.11 5.45 0.96
C GLU A 341 -34.60 6.87 0.71
N GLN A 342 -33.89 7.05 -0.41
CA GLN A 342 -33.42 8.37 -0.83
C GLN A 342 -34.53 9.11 -1.53
N LYS A 343 -35.04 10.18 -0.93
CA LYS A 343 -36.19 10.97 -1.43
C LYS A 343 -36.00 11.49 -2.87
N SER A 344 -34.76 11.79 -3.27
CA SER A 344 -34.48 12.37 -4.60
C SER A 344 -34.50 11.36 -5.75
N THR A 345 -34.25 10.08 -5.47
CA THR A 345 -34.10 9.03 -6.51
C THR A 345 -35.01 7.83 -6.31
N GLY A 346 -35.70 7.71 -5.17
CA GLY A 346 -36.49 6.54 -4.79
C GLY A 346 -35.68 5.29 -4.49
N ASN A 347 -34.34 5.36 -4.58
CA ASN A 347 -33.48 4.21 -4.33
C ASN A 347 -33.46 3.82 -2.86
N LYS A 348 -33.54 2.53 -2.60
CA LYS A 348 -33.46 1.97 -1.24
C LYS A 348 -32.04 1.55 -0.92
N TYR A 349 -31.59 1.87 0.30
CA TYR A 349 -30.24 1.57 0.80
C TYR A 349 -30.32 0.82 2.11
N PHE A 350 -29.51 -0.23 2.25
CA PHE A 350 -29.17 -0.79 3.54
C PHE A 350 -28.13 0.10 4.22
N THR A 351 -28.37 0.40 5.49
CA THR A 351 -27.47 1.23 6.32
C THR A 351 -27.24 0.51 7.64
N LEU A 352 -25.97 0.28 7.95
CA LEU A 352 -25.49 -0.17 9.25
C LEU A 352 -24.79 0.99 9.95
N THR A 353 -25.08 1.17 11.24
CA THR A 353 -24.44 2.20 12.07
C THR A 353 -24.01 1.57 13.38
N ALA A 354 -22.70 1.37 13.51
CA ALA A 354 -22.07 0.86 14.72
C ALA A 354 -21.55 2.03 15.56
N SER A 355 -22.11 2.23 16.75
CA SER A 355 -21.80 3.37 17.64
C SER A 355 -21.73 3.00 19.13
N ASN A 356 -22.19 1.81 19.51
CA ASN A 356 -22.12 1.35 20.90
C ASN A 356 -20.68 0.86 21.25
N LYS A 357 -20.31 0.86 22.52
CA LYS A 357 -18.97 0.51 22.99
C LYS A 357 -18.51 -0.89 22.53
N ILE A 358 -19.43 -1.86 22.48
CA ILE A 358 -19.13 -3.24 22.05
C ILE A 358 -18.77 -3.25 20.56
N SER A 359 -19.61 -2.65 19.72
CA SER A 359 -19.37 -2.54 18.27
C SER A 359 -18.04 -1.81 17.95
N LEU A 360 -17.77 -0.70 18.67
CA LEU A 360 -16.53 0.06 18.48
C LEU A 360 -15.30 -0.78 18.81
N LYS A 361 -15.35 -1.61 19.87
CA LYS A 361 -14.26 -2.52 20.23
C LYS A 361 -14.06 -3.62 19.19
N ILE A 362 -15.15 -4.19 18.66
CA ILE A 362 -15.09 -5.20 17.60
C ILE A 362 -14.45 -4.61 16.34
N ILE A 363 -14.84 -3.39 15.94
CA ILE A 363 -14.29 -2.70 14.76
C ILE A 363 -12.78 -2.47 14.93
N ILE A 364 -12.33 -1.97 16.09
CA ILE A 364 -10.91 -1.73 16.34
C ILE A 364 -10.15 -3.06 16.27
N ASN A 365 -10.57 -4.09 16.97
CA ASN A 365 -9.90 -5.39 16.97
C ASN A 365 -9.84 -6.00 15.56
N TYR A 366 -10.91 -5.84 14.78
CA TYR A 366 -10.97 -6.34 13.42
C TYR A 366 -10.01 -5.60 12.49
N ILE A 367 -10.01 -4.26 12.49
CA ILE A 367 -9.16 -3.46 11.58
C ILE A 367 -7.68 -3.53 11.99
N GLU A 368 -7.35 -3.71 13.27
CA GLU A 368 -5.96 -3.96 13.70
C GLU A 368 -5.44 -5.31 13.18
N LYS A 369 -6.31 -6.32 13.06
CA LYS A 369 -5.97 -7.63 12.50
C LYS A 369 -5.94 -7.59 10.95
N TYR A 370 -6.92 -6.92 10.34
CA TYR A 370 -7.10 -6.81 8.89
C TYR A 370 -7.17 -5.32 8.50
N PRO A 371 -6.04 -4.70 8.18
CA PRO A 371 -5.96 -3.25 7.97
C PRO A 371 -6.71 -2.79 6.72
N LEU A 372 -7.14 -1.53 6.74
CA LEU A 372 -7.63 -0.79 5.57
C LEU A 372 -6.43 -0.31 4.73
N PHE A 373 -6.64 -0.13 3.42
CA PHE A 373 -5.60 0.33 2.51
C PHE A 373 -5.97 1.58 1.71
N SER A 374 -7.21 2.05 1.80
CA SER A 374 -7.62 3.33 1.21
C SER A 374 -7.27 4.52 2.12
N SER A 375 -7.56 5.74 1.66
CA SER A 375 -7.44 6.94 2.49
C SER A 375 -8.24 6.86 3.79
N LYS A 376 -9.22 5.95 3.89
CA LYS A 376 -10.02 5.72 5.10
C LYS A 376 -9.20 5.12 6.25
N PHE A 377 -8.05 4.52 5.96
CA PHE A 377 -7.11 4.09 7.00
C PHE A 377 -6.63 5.26 7.88
N LEU A 378 -6.35 6.41 7.26
CA LEU A 378 -5.97 7.61 8.00
C LEU A 378 -7.14 8.16 8.83
N ASP A 379 -8.35 8.12 8.26
CA ASP A 379 -9.56 8.51 8.99
C ASP A 379 -9.85 7.56 10.15
N TYR A 380 -9.63 6.25 9.96
CA TYR A 380 -9.71 5.25 11.02
C TYR A 380 -8.70 5.52 12.15
N LYS A 381 -7.44 5.83 11.82
CA LYS A 381 -6.41 6.15 12.84
C LYS A 381 -6.82 7.33 13.71
N ASP A 382 -7.34 8.39 13.12
CA ASP A 382 -7.79 9.57 13.84
C ASP A 382 -9.08 9.29 14.64
N TRP A 383 -10.03 8.58 14.05
CA TRP A 383 -11.25 8.13 14.70
C TRP A 383 -10.95 7.24 15.92
N LYS A 384 -10.00 6.30 15.81
CA LYS A 384 -9.57 5.41 16.91
C LYS A 384 -9.07 6.20 18.12
N LYS A 385 -8.33 7.29 17.92
CA LYS A 385 -7.86 8.16 19.02
C LYS A 385 -9.03 8.66 19.87
N ILE A 386 -10.13 9.08 19.24
CA ILE A 386 -11.31 9.58 19.95
C ILE A 386 -12.11 8.44 20.61
N VAL A 387 -12.19 7.27 19.96
CA VAL A 387 -12.83 6.08 20.57
C VAL A 387 -12.09 5.66 21.85
N LEU A 388 -10.77 5.70 21.86
CA LEU A 388 -9.98 5.39 23.06
C LEU A 388 -10.26 6.41 24.20
N LEU A 389 -10.36 7.72 23.89
CA LEU A 389 -10.76 8.72 24.86
C LEU A 389 -12.17 8.45 25.41
N ILE A 390 -13.11 7.96 24.59
CA ILE A 390 -14.44 7.57 25.04
C ILE A 390 -14.37 6.35 25.98
N PHE A 391 -13.53 5.37 25.71
CA PHE A 391 -13.37 4.20 26.57
C PHE A 391 -12.75 4.56 27.93
N GLU A 392 -11.82 5.52 27.95
CA GLU A 392 -11.19 6.06 29.16
C GLU A 392 -12.04 7.12 29.88
N ASN A 393 -13.23 7.47 29.36
CA ASN A 393 -14.08 8.57 29.83
C ASN A 393 -13.39 9.95 29.86
N LYS A 394 -12.31 10.14 29.09
CA LYS A 394 -11.54 11.40 29.00
C LYS A 394 -12.02 12.33 27.86
N HIS A 395 -13.00 11.94 27.08
CA HIS A 395 -13.49 12.71 25.91
C HIS A 395 -14.18 14.03 26.27
N TYR A 396 -14.54 14.26 27.53
CA TYR A 396 -15.12 15.52 28.04
C TYR A 396 -14.12 16.41 28.80
N THR A 397 -12.84 15.99 28.95
CA THR A 397 -11.79 16.86 29.47
C THR A 397 -11.46 17.93 28.42
N ASP A 398 -10.88 19.06 28.84
CA ASP A 398 -10.50 20.14 27.92
C ASP A 398 -9.56 19.64 26.82
N GLU A 399 -8.58 18.81 27.19
CA GLU A 399 -7.67 18.17 26.23
C GLU A 399 -8.41 17.22 25.27
N GLY A 400 -9.36 16.41 25.77
CA GLY A 400 -10.18 15.50 24.97
C GLY A 400 -11.08 16.25 23.99
N ILE A 401 -11.62 17.39 24.40
CA ILE A 401 -12.45 18.28 23.57
C ILE A 401 -11.61 18.86 22.43
N ILE A 402 -10.42 19.44 22.74
CA ILE A 402 -9.50 20.01 21.75
C ILE A 402 -9.09 18.94 20.74
N LYS A 403 -8.71 17.74 21.19
CA LYS A 403 -8.36 16.61 20.32
C LYS A 403 -9.54 16.21 19.42
N THR A 404 -10.75 16.19 19.95
CA THR A 404 -11.97 15.85 19.19
C THR A 404 -12.24 16.86 18.06
N GLU A 405 -12.10 18.14 18.33
CA GLU A 405 -12.27 19.21 17.34
C GLU A 405 -11.19 19.15 16.25
N LEU A 406 -9.93 18.95 16.63
CA LEU A 406 -8.83 18.76 15.68
C LEU A 406 -9.08 17.56 14.73
N VAL A 407 -9.44 16.42 15.29
CA VAL A 407 -9.73 15.21 14.51
C VAL A 407 -10.92 15.45 13.58
N LYS A 408 -12.04 15.98 14.08
CA LYS A 408 -13.25 16.27 13.28
C LYS A 408 -12.96 17.22 12.10
N ASN A 409 -12.02 18.15 12.26
CA ASN A 409 -11.65 19.11 11.22
C ASN A 409 -10.64 18.55 10.21
N ASN A 410 -9.96 17.43 10.53
CA ASN A 410 -8.94 16.82 9.68
C ASN A 410 -9.36 15.46 9.09
N MET A 411 -10.61 15.04 9.22
CA MET A 411 -11.12 13.76 8.72
C MET A 411 -11.96 13.89 7.44
N ASN A 412 -12.06 12.78 6.72
CA ASN A 412 -12.94 12.59 5.56
C ASN A 412 -12.69 13.61 4.45
N ARG A 413 -13.70 14.42 4.08
CA ARG A 413 -13.58 15.43 3.01
C ARG A 413 -12.69 16.61 3.37
N LYS A 414 -12.42 16.83 4.66
CA LYS A 414 -11.59 17.94 5.15
C LYS A 414 -10.10 17.57 5.18
N ARG A 415 -9.75 16.30 5.00
CA ARG A 415 -8.36 15.85 4.94
C ARG A 415 -7.70 16.34 3.66
N SER A 416 -6.61 17.09 3.79
CA SER A 416 -5.79 17.63 2.68
C SER A 416 -4.48 16.87 2.50
N TYR A 417 -3.95 16.26 3.56
CA TYR A 417 -2.68 15.52 3.54
C TYR A 417 -2.91 14.01 3.64
N PHE A 418 -2.23 13.26 2.77
CA PHE A 418 -2.30 11.79 2.69
C PHE A 418 -0.88 11.22 2.70
N SER A 419 -0.54 10.36 3.67
CA SER A 419 0.60 9.47 3.65
C SER A 419 0.14 8.10 3.16
N TRP A 420 0.96 7.45 2.34
CA TRP A 420 0.63 6.17 1.70
C TRP A 420 1.63 5.06 2.03
N ASP A 421 2.49 5.26 3.02
CA ASP A 421 3.56 4.32 3.39
C ASP A 421 3.02 2.94 3.76
N TYR A 422 1.84 2.89 4.35
CA TYR A 422 1.15 1.65 4.72
C TYR A 422 0.70 0.79 3.52
N LEU A 423 0.64 1.34 2.30
CA LEU A 423 0.30 0.56 1.10
C LEU A 423 1.37 -0.46 0.72
N TYR A 424 2.62 -0.25 1.14
CA TYR A 424 3.69 -1.20 0.84
C TYR A 424 3.54 -2.53 1.60
N SER A 425 2.75 -2.58 2.66
CA SER A 425 2.38 -3.82 3.34
C SER A 425 1.37 -4.66 2.55
N LEU A 426 0.67 -4.09 1.56
CA LEU A 426 -0.24 -4.82 0.67
C LEU A 426 0.56 -5.61 -0.37
N SER A 427 0.50 -6.95 -0.32
CA SER A 427 1.17 -7.88 -1.24
C SER A 427 0.27 -9.07 -1.56
N PHE A 428 0.42 -9.71 -2.73
CA PHE A 428 -0.32 -10.91 -3.13
C PHE A 428 0.63 -12.09 -3.38
#